data_4bd74748d1110a8689dcccfcf62f13ea
#
_entry.id   4bd74748d1110a8689dcccfcf62f13ea
#
_cell.length_a   1.000
_cell.length_b   1.000
_cell.length_c   1.000
_cell.angle_alpha   90.00
_cell.angle_beta   90.00
_cell.angle_gamma   90.00
#
_symmetry.space_group_name_H-M   'P 1'
#
loop_
_entity.id
_entity.type
_entity.pdbx_description
1 polymer ?
#
loop_
_entity_poly.entity_id
_entity_poly.type
_entity_poly.pdbx_seq_one_letter_code
_entity_poly.pdbx_strand_id
1 'polypeptide(L)'
;GISHDLRTPLTRLKLQLAMLKEKDISKNMSKDIDEMESMLNNYLQFAKTQATESTSDINLKKLFNEVKNDYETKNLQISQIEEIHFKGRPLALKRCFENIIQNALTYGKNVLVEVEKSTNRIAIIFHDDGPGIPEDQYKNVFKPFFRLDKSRSLNQSGVGLGLAIVEDIINSHGGNIHLGKSKLNGLQVKISL
;
A
#
# COMPACT_ATOMS: atom_id res chain seq x y z
N GLY A 1 14.31 16.07 14.43
CA GLY A 1 12.91 16.03 13.99
C GLY A 1 12.24 14.74 14.43
N ILE A 2 10.91 14.68 14.41
CA ILE A 2 10.05 13.59 14.96
C ILE A 2 10.54 12.19 14.54
N SER A 3 11.00 12.02 13.30
CA SER A 3 11.55 10.74 12.80
C SER A 3 12.79 10.27 13.57
N HIS A 4 13.68 11.18 13.93
CA HIS A 4 14.90 10.86 14.70
C HIS A 4 14.54 10.55 16.14
N ASP A 5 13.61 11.31 16.71
CA ASP A 5 13.24 11.20 18.14
C ASP A 5 12.47 9.91 18.43
N LEU A 6 11.77 9.37 17.43
CA LEU A 6 11.08 8.08 17.51
C LEU A 6 12.01 6.87 17.25
N ARG A 7 13.06 7.01 16.42
CA ARG A 7 14.04 5.94 16.18
C ARG A 7 14.96 5.69 17.38
N THR A 8 15.31 6.74 18.11
CA THR A 8 16.23 6.66 19.24
C THR A 8 15.80 5.64 20.31
N PRO A 9 14.53 5.64 20.81
CA PRO A 9 14.09 4.64 21.79
C PRO A 9 14.07 3.21 21.22
N LEU A 10 13.72 3.02 19.94
CA LEU A 10 13.74 1.70 19.31
C LEU A 10 15.16 1.13 19.22
N THR A 11 16.14 1.95 18.82
CA THR A 11 17.56 1.55 18.79
C THR A 11 18.05 1.17 20.18
N ARG A 12 17.66 1.93 21.20
CA ARG A 12 18.03 1.61 22.61
C ARG A 12 17.41 0.29 23.07
N LEU A 13 16.16 0.01 22.74
CA LEU A 13 15.51 -1.27 23.04
C LEU A 13 16.22 -2.43 22.34
N LYS A 14 16.61 -2.30 21.07
CA LYS A 14 17.42 -3.31 20.35
C LYS A 14 18.73 -3.59 21.06
N LEU A 15 19.44 -2.56 21.51
CA LEU A 15 20.69 -2.71 22.24
C LEU A 15 20.48 -3.43 23.59
N GLN A 16 19.42 -3.08 24.33
CA GLN A 16 19.09 -3.74 25.60
C GLN A 16 18.74 -5.22 25.40
N LEU A 17 17.99 -5.56 24.33
CA LEU A 17 17.66 -6.93 23.98
C LEU A 17 18.88 -7.76 23.59
N ALA A 18 19.84 -7.16 22.87
CA ALA A 18 21.09 -7.83 22.50
C ALA A 18 21.97 -8.22 23.75
N MET A 19 21.73 -7.57 24.88
CA MET A 19 22.41 -7.83 26.14
C MET A 19 21.72 -8.91 27.01
N LEU A 20 20.50 -9.34 26.66
CA LEU A 20 19.78 -10.39 27.38
C LEU A 20 20.40 -11.76 27.12
N LYS A 21 20.53 -12.57 28.20
CA LYS A 21 21.08 -13.92 28.11
C LYS A 21 20.10 -14.95 27.52
N GLU A 22 18.80 -14.68 27.60
CA GLU A 22 17.75 -15.56 27.07
C GLU A 22 17.54 -15.30 25.58
N LYS A 23 18.20 -16.11 24.75
CA LYS A 23 18.25 -15.92 23.30
C LYS A 23 16.89 -16.01 22.59
N ASP A 24 15.97 -16.85 23.06
CA ASP A 24 14.67 -17.04 22.38
C ASP A 24 13.72 -15.86 22.62
N ILE A 25 13.67 -15.33 23.85
CA ILE A 25 12.88 -14.14 24.18
C ILE A 25 13.47 -12.93 23.47
N SER A 26 14.78 -12.76 23.51
CA SER A 26 15.50 -11.67 22.85
C SER A 26 15.24 -11.67 21.33
N LYS A 27 15.21 -12.84 20.69
CA LYS A 27 14.95 -12.96 19.23
C LYS A 27 13.53 -12.56 18.86
N ASN A 28 12.52 -12.97 19.63
CA ASN A 28 11.13 -12.62 19.37
C ASN A 28 10.89 -11.12 19.58
N MET A 29 11.39 -10.55 20.67
CA MET A 29 11.29 -9.12 20.95
C MET A 29 12.05 -8.27 19.93
N SER A 30 13.21 -8.73 19.44
CA SER A 30 13.95 -8.04 18.37
C SER A 30 13.13 -7.96 17.10
N LYS A 31 12.42 -9.03 16.75
CA LYS A 31 11.53 -9.07 15.59
C LYS A 31 10.34 -8.09 15.72
N ASP A 32 9.73 -8.03 16.90
CA ASP A 32 8.64 -7.08 17.17
C ASP A 32 9.14 -5.63 17.04
N ILE A 33 10.36 -5.34 17.52
CA ILE A 33 10.97 -4.01 17.38
C ILE A 33 11.29 -3.69 15.90
N ASP A 34 11.77 -4.66 15.12
CA ASP A 34 12.02 -4.50 13.68
C ASP A 34 10.72 -4.19 12.93
N GLU A 35 9.63 -4.85 13.30
CA GLU A 35 8.29 -4.55 12.77
C GLU A 35 7.85 -3.12 13.14
N MET A 36 7.99 -2.72 14.41
CA MET A 36 7.67 -1.35 14.85
C MET A 36 8.51 -0.30 14.13
N GLU A 37 9.78 -0.54 13.88
CA GLU A 37 10.66 0.37 13.13
C GLU A 37 10.22 0.49 11.68
N SER A 38 9.86 -0.62 11.04
CA SER A 38 9.29 -0.64 9.69
C SER A 38 7.98 0.14 9.61
N MET A 39 7.07 -0.06 10.57
CA MET A 39 5.81 0.67 10.71
C MET A 39 6.04 2.18 10.78
N LEU A 40 6.93 2.57 11.67
CA LEU A 40 7.27 3.96 11.89
C LEU A 40 7.87 4.61 10.64
N ASN A 41 8.81 3.94 9.99
CA ASN A 41 9.45 4.46 8.77
C ASN A 41 8.43 4.64 7.63
N ASN A 42 7.53 3.67 7.45
CA ASN A 42 6.47 3.75 6.44
C ASN A 42 5.51 4.92 6.71
N TYR A 43 5.10 5.11 7.97
CA TYR A 43 4.24 6.22 8.36
C TYR A 43 4.92 7.58 8.19
N LEU A 44 6.17 7.71 8.61
CA LEU A 44 6.93 8.95 8.50
C LEU A 44 7.22 9.33 7.04
N GLN A 45 7.54 8.35 6.21
CA GLN A 45 7.72 8.57 4.78
C GLN A 45 6.40 9.02 4.12
N PHE A 46 5.29 8.41 4.53
CA PHE A 46 3.96 8.82 4.08
C PHE A 46 3.65 10.28 4.47
N ALA A 47 3.79 10.63 5.75
CA ALA A 47 3.52 11.99 6.25
C ALA A 47 4.43 13.04 5.57
N LYS A 48 5.69 12.72 5.30
CA LYS A 48 6.64 13.61 4.63
C LYS A 48 6.25 13.85 3.16
N THR A 49 5.88 12.80 2.43
CA THR A 49 5.49 12.92 1.01
C THR A 49 4.21 13.75 0.86
N GLN A 50 3.24 13.56 1.75
CA GLN A 50 2.01 14.36 1.76
C GLN A 50 2.25 15.86 1.95
N ALA A 51 3.21 16.23 2.82
CA ALA A 51 3.45 17.62 3.20
C ALA A 51 4.24 18.43 2.18
N THR A 52 4.99 17.79 1.28
CA THR A 52 6.00 18.47 0.45
C THR A 52 5.75 18.38 -1.06
N GLU A 53 4.88 17.46 -1.51
CA GLU A 53 4.66 17.27 -2.95
C GLU A 53 3.63 18.24 -3.51
N SER A 54 4.02 19.01 -4.52
CA SER A 54 3.13 19.92 -5.25
C SER A 54 2.30 19.16 -6.31
N THR A 55 1.09 19.66 -6.57
CA THR A 55 0.25 19.18 -7.66
C THR A 55 0.85 19.54 -9.01
N SER A 56 0.93 18.57 -9.92
CA SER A 56 1.42 18.75 -11.28
C SER A 56 0.51 18.04 -12.29
N ASP A 57 0.75 18.26 -13.58
CA ASP A 57 0.08 17.50 -14.64
C ASP A 57 0.66 16.09 -14.70
N ILE A 58 -0.21 15.08 -14.64
CA ILE A 58 0.14 13.67 -14.64
C ILE A 58 -0.35 13.02 -15.92
N ASN A 59 0.56 12.40 -16.66
CA ASN A 59 0.23 11.45 -17.70
C ASN A 59 0.08 10.06 -17.06
N LEU A 60 -1.15 9.54 -16.98
CA LEU A 60 -1.46 8.28 -16.31
C LEU A 60 -0.74 7.09 -16.95
N LYS A 61 -0.64 7.06 -18.29
CA LYS A 61 0.08 6.02 -19.03
C LYS A 61 1.56 5.97 -18.66
N LYS A 62 2.19 7.15 -18.57
CA LYS A 62 3.60 7.25 -18.15
C LYS A 62 3.78 6.76 -16.71
N LEU A 63 2.89 7.17 -15.81
CA LEU A 63 2.93 6.75 -14.40
C LEU A 63 2.80 5.23 -14.26
N PHE A 64 1.89 4.60 -15.00
CA PHE A 64 1.76 3.14 -14.96
C PHE A 64 2.95 2.41 -15.60
N ASN A 65 3.61 2.99 -16.61
CA ASN A 65 4.85 2.43 -17.14
C ASN A 65 5.98 2.47 -16.11
N GLU A 66 6.10 3.55 -15.34
CA GLU A 66 7.05 3.64 -14.23
C GLU A 66 6.77 2.59 -13.15
N VAL A 67 5.50 2.47 -12.72
CA VAL A 67 5.10 1.43 -11.76
C VAL A 67 5.41 0.04 -12.30
N LYS A 68 5.09 -0.26 -13.56
CA LYS A 68 5.33 -1.57 -14.17
C LYS A 68 6.81 -1.94 -14.21
N ASN A 69 7.69 -0.97 -14.44
CA ASN A 69 9.13 -1.20 -14.49
C ASN A 69 9.72 -1.61 -13.13
N ASP A 70 9.07 -1.19 -12.02
CA ASP A 70 9.47 -1.58 -10.67
C ASP A 70 9.05 -3.02 -10.31
N TYR A 71 8.18 -3.62 -11.14
CA TYR A 71 7.71 -5.00 -10.98
C TYR A 71 8.17 -5.86 -12.17
N GLU A 72 9.30 -6.52 -12.07
CA GLU A 72 9.82 -7.47 -13.07
C GLU A 72 9.01 -8.79 -13.09
N THR A 73 7.69 -8.72 -13.05
CA THR A 73 6.83 -9.90 -12.98
C THR A 73 5.86 -9.98 -14.13
N LYS A 74 5.73 -11.19 -14.71
CA LYS A 74 4.72 -11.50 -15.73
C LYS A 74 3.29 -11.51 -15.15
N ASN A 75 3.15 -11.44 -13.84
CA ASN A 75 1.88 -11.58 -13.13
C ASN A 75 1.14 -10.24 -13.00
N LEU A 76 1.77 -9.12 -13.35
CA LEU A 76 1.15 -7.81 -13.42
C LEU A 76 0.79 -7.49 -14.88
N GLN A 77 -0.50 -7.52 -15.19
CA GLN A 77 -1.05 -7.12 -16.48
C GLN A 77 -1.71 -5.75 -16.35
N ILE A 78 -1.36 -4.84 -17.24
CA ILE A 78 -1.98 -3.52 -17.32
C ILE A 78 -2.61 -3.45 -18.71
N SER A 79 -3.95 -3.24 -18.75
CA SER A 79 -4.68 -3.05 -20.00
C SER A 79 -4.12 -1.86 -20.77
N GLN A 80 -4.42 -1.80 -22.05
CA GLN A 80 -4.02 -0.65 -22.86
C GLN A 80 -4.66 0.62 -22.29
N ILE A 81 -3.81 1.56 -21.86
CA ILE A 81 -4.22 2.84 -21.29
C ILE A 81 -4.11 3.90 -22.38
N GLU A 82 -5.20 4.63 -22.61
CA GLU A 82 -5.19 5.83 -23.43
C GLU A 82 -4.32 6.93 -22.79
N GLU A 83 -3.99 7.95 -23.55
CA GLU A 83 -3.25 9.09 -23.02
C GLU A 83 -4.21 9.97 -22.20
N ILE A 84 -4.15 9.83 -20.88
CA ILE A 84 -5.00 10.51 -19.92
C ILE A 84 -4.15 11.45 -19.08
N HIS A 85 -4.52 12.74 -19.09
CA HIS A 85 -3.87 13.78 -18.29
C HIS A 85 -4.84 14.30 -17.23
N PHE A 86 -4.33 14.50 -16.02
CA PHE A 86 -5.05 15.14 -14.92
C PHE A 86 -4.08 15.73 -13.89
N LYS A 87 -4.58 16.63 -13.05
CA LYS A 87 -3.78 17.25 -11.99
C LYS A 87 -3.77 16.41 -10.74
N GLY A 88 -2.58 16.13 -10.22
CA GLY A 88 -2.39 15.34 -9.02
C GLY A 88 -0.96 15.39 -8.52
N ARG A 89 -0.66 14.61 -7.49
CA ARG A 89 0.68 14.43 -6.93
C ARG A 89 1.25 13.10 -7.42
N PRO A 90 2.23 13.10 -8.35
CA PRO A 90 2.67 11.88 -9.03
C PRO A 90 3.30 10.85 -8.09
N LEU A 91 4.14 11.27 -7.12
CA LEU A 91 4.77 10.34 -6.17
C LEU A 91 3.74 9.72 -5.21
N ALA A 92 2.77 10.51 -4.74
CA ALA A 92 1.69 10.00 -3.91
C ALA A 92 0.85 8.96 -4.67
N LEU A 93 0.45 9.24 -5.91
CA LEU A 93 -0.33 8.30 -6.73
C LEU A 93 0.48 7.07 -7.13
N LYS A 94 1.77 7.20 -7.46
CA LYS A 94 2.66 6.07 -7.68
C LYS A 94 2.63 5.14 -6.47
N ARG A 95 2.86 5.68 -5.28
CA ARG A 95 2.82 4.94 -4.02
C ARG A 95 1.45 4.29 -3.74
N CYS A 96 0.36 4.99 -4.07
CA CYS A 96 -0.99 4.44 -3.97
C CYS A 96 -1.13 3.17 -4.81
N PHE A 97 -0.73 3.21 -6.08
CA PHE A 97 -0.81 2.07 -6.99
C PHE A 97 0.12 0.93 -6.57
N GLU A 98 1.34 1.25 -6.14
CA GLU A 98 2.29 0.26 -5.60
C GLU A 98 1.73 -0.46 -4.37
N ASN A 99 1.07 0.24 -3.43
CA ASN A 99 0.46 -0.39 -2.27
C ASN A 99 -0.66 -1.37 -2.65
N ILE A 100 -1.49 -1.02 -3.65
CA ILE A 100 -2.56 -1.92 -4.11
C ILE A 100 -1.96 -3.14 -4.83
N ILE A 101 -1.00 -2.93 -5.73
CA ILE A 101 -0.34 -4.01 -6.47
C ILE A 101 0.42 -4.93 -5.51
N GLN A 102 1.15 -4.37 -4.55
CA GLN A 102 1.88 -5.14 -3.55
C GLN A 102 0.93 -6.01 -2.69
N ASN A 103 -0.21 -5.46 -2.26
CA ASN A 103 -1.23 -6.24 -1.57
C ASN A 103 -1.75 -7.36 -2.47
N ALA A 104 -2.12 -7.05 -3.70
CA ALA A 104 -2.62 -8.02 -4.67
C ALA A 104 -1.64 -9.19 -4.90
N LEU A 105 -0.34 -8.90 -5.07
CA LEU A 105 0.72 -9.90 -5.24
C LEU A 105 1.09 -10.63 -3.95
N THR A 106 0.79 -10.06 -2.79
CA THR A 106 1.02 -10.72 -1.49
C THR A 106 -0.04 -11.78 -1.20
N TYR A 107 -1.29 -11.50 -1.55
CA TYR A 107 -2.43 -12.38 -1.27
C TYR A 107 -2.88 -13.22 -2.47
N GLY A 108 -2.56 -12.79 -3.69
CA GLY A 108 -2.81 -13.47 -4.95
C GLY A 108 -1.53 -13.74 -5.74
N LYS A 109 -1.72 -14.21 -6.96
CA LYS A 109 -0.62 -14.47 -7.91
C LYS A 109 -0.67 -13.53 -9.10
N ASN A 110 -1.87 -13.16 -9.54
CA ASN A 110 -2.09 -12.37 -10.74
C ASN A 110 -2.81 -11.07 -10.42
N VAL A 111 -2.38 -9.99 -11.06
CA VAL A 111 -2.97 -8.67 -10.95
C VAL A 111 -3.28 -8.14 -12.34
N LEU A 112 -4.51 -7.68 -12.54
CA LEU A 112 -4.93 -6.98 -13.74
C LEU A 112 -5.37 -5.57 -13.37
N VAL A 113 -4.83 -4.58 -14.09
CA VAL A 113 -5.20 -3.17 -13.94
C VAL A 113 -5.93 -2.72 -15.19
N GLU A 114 -7.09 -2.11 -15.00
CA GLU A 114 -7.90 -1.50 -16.05
C GLU A 114 -8.14 -0.04 -15.76
N VAL A 115 -8.25 0.75 -16.82
CA VAL A 115 -8.56 2.18 -16.75
C VAL A 115 -9.77 2.48 -17.62
N GLU A 116 -10.77 3.08 -17.01
CA GLU A 116 -11.97 3.57 -17.69
C GLU A 116 -12.01 5.10 -17.59
N LYS A 117 -12.17 5.78 -18.71
CA LYS A 117 -12.32 7.24 -18.74
C LYS A 117 -13.74 7.58 -19.17
N SER A 118 -14.38 8.44 -18.41
CA SER A 118 -15.61 9.14 -18.81
C SER A 118 -15.33 10.65 -18.88
N THR A 119 -16.33 11.42 -19.28
CA THR A 119 -16.18 12.88 -19.50
C THR A 119 -15.56 13.64 -18.32
N ASN A 120 -15.90 13.25 -17.08
CA ASN A 120 -15.47 13.96 -15.86
C ASN A 120 -14.87 13.04 -14.79
N ARG A 121 -14.57 11.78 -15.12
CA ARG A 121 -14.07 10.82 -14.14
C ARG A 121 -13.09 9.84 -14.77
N ILE A 122 -12.07 9.50 -14.02
CA ILE A 122 -11.12 8.44 -14.35
C ILE A 122 -11.34 7.35 -13.30
N ALA A 123 -11.69 6.14 -13.74
CA ALA A 123 -11.75 4.98 -12.89
C ALA A 123 -10.54 4.09 -13.15
N ILE A 124 -9.81 3.74 -12.09
CA ILE A 124 -8.67 2.83 -12.13
C ILE A 124 -9.07 1.60 -11.30
N ILE A 125 -9.06 0.44 -11.92
CA ILE A 125 -9.61 -0.79 -11.35
C ILE A 125 -8.50 -1.83 -11.27
N PHE A 126 -8.21 -2.27 -10.07
CA PHE A 126 -7.25 -3.33 -9.80
C PHE A 126 -8.02 -4.60 -9.46
N HIS A 127 -7.65 -5.70 -10.09
CA HIS A 127 -8.21 -7.03 -9.87
C HIS A 127 -7.10 -7.98 -9.45
N ASP A 128 -7.32 -8.76 -8.41
CA ASP A 128 -6.45 -9.86 -8.03
C ASP A 128 -7.20 -11.21 -8.02
N ASP A 129 -6.45 -12.29 -7.94
CA ASP A 129 -6.92 -13.66 -7.80
C ASP A 129 -6.71 -14.23 -6.39
N GLY A 130 -6.57 -13.34 -5.39
CA GLY A 130 -6.43 -13.72 -3.99
C GLY A 130 -7.73 -14.22 -3.36
N PRO A 131 -7.76 -14.41 -2.03
CA PRO A 131 -8.95 -14.90 -1.32
C PRO A 131 -10.09 -13.88 -1.24
N GLY A 132 -9.85 -12.62 -1.65
CA GLY A 132 -10.80 -11.53 -1.46
C GLY A 132 -10.89 -11.07 0.00
N ILE A 133 -11.86 -10.20 0.26
CA ILE A 133 -12.16 -9.65 1.58
C ILE A 133 -13.66 -9.83 1.81
N PRO A 134 -14.12 -10.30 3.00
CA PRO A 134 -15.54 -10.32 3.34
C PRO A 134 -16.16 -8.91 3.31
N GLU A 135 -17.36 -8.75 2.80
CA GLU A 135 -18.00 -7.44 2.60
C GLU A 135 -18.18 -6.66 3.91
N ASP A 136 -18.46 -7.37 5.02
CA ASP A 136 -18.56 -6.78 6.35
C ASP A 136 -17.25 -6.18 6.86
N GLN A 137 -16.10 -6.55 6.26
CA GLN A 137 -14.78 -6.05 6.59
C GLN A 137 -14.30 -4.88 5.69
N TYR A 138 -15.02 -4.55 4.62
CA TYR A 138 -14.59 -3.50 3.66
C TYR A 138 -14.29 -2.15 4.32
N LYS A 139 -15.03 -1.77 5.37
CA LYS A 139 -14.76 -0.54 6.14
C LYS A 139 -13.58 -0.68 7.08
N ASN A 140 -13.34 -1.89 7.58
CA ASN A 140 -12.30 -2.11 8.58
C ASN A 140 -10.90 -2.17 7.97
N VAL A 141 -10.76 -2.67 6.73
CA VAL A 141 -9.46 -2.85 6.07
C VAL A 141 -8.74 -1.53 5.74
N PHE A 142 -9.44 -0.42 5.77
CA PHE A 142 -8.85 0.92 5.65
C PHE A 142 -8.34 1.50 6.98
N LYS A 143 -8.68 0.87 8.12
CA LYS A 143 -8.15 1.31 9.41
C LYS A 143 -6.66 0.99 9.50
N PRO A 144 -5.82 1.95 9.95
CA PRO A 144 -4.41 1.68 10.17
C PRO A 144 -4.19 0.45 11.08
N PHE A 145 -3.20 -0.38 10.72
CA PHE A 145 -2.82 -1.59 11.46
C PHE A 145 -3.87 -2.72 11.48
N PHE A 146 -4.96 -2.58 10.74
CA PHE A 146 -5.96 -3.65 10.65
C PHE A 146 -5.47 -4.77 9.74
N ARG A 147 -5.68 -6.03 10.16
CA ARG A 147 -5.40 -7.25 9.41
C ARG A 147 -6.54 -8.24 9.62
N LEU A 148 -7.01 -8.88 8.55
CA LEU A 148 -8.07 -9.90 8.60
C LEU A 148 -7.61 -11.14 9.37
N ASP A 149 -6.40 -11.60 9.13
CA ASP A 149 -5.81 -12.78 9.78
C ASP A 149 -4.63 -12.37 10.67
N LYS A 150 -4.84 -12.45 11.98
CA LYS A 150 -3.77 -12.30 12.98
C LYS A 150 -2.84 -13.53 13.05
N SER A 151 -3.29 -14.69 12.50
CA SER A 151 -2.62 -15.99 12.66
C SER A 151 -1.76 -16.41 11.46
N ARG A 152 -1.93 -15.80 10.28
CA ARG A 152 -1.08 -16.10 9.13
C ARG A 152 0.28 -15.48 9.31
N SER A 153 1.10 -16.35 9.89
CA SER A 153 2.57 -16.35 9.93
C SER A 153 3.27 -15.00 9.78
N LEU A 154 4.03 -14.73 10.78
CA LEU A 154 5.17 -13.83 10.95
C LEU A 154 6.10 -13.67 9.71
N ASN A 155 5.83 -14.35 8.60
CA ASN A 155 6.61 -14.34 7.35
C ASN A 155 5.96 -13.60 6.18
N GLN A 156 4.68 -13.18 6.28
CA GLN A 156 4.07 -12.30 5.26
C GLN A 156 4.08 -10.87 5.78
N SER A 157 5.08 -10.13 5.32
CA SER A 157 5.36 -8.76 5.69
C SER A 157 4.24 -7.81 5.22
N GLY A 158 3.38 -7.42 6.13
CA GLY A 158 2.41 -6.35 5.87
C GLY A 158 1.95 -5.76 7.19
N VAL A 159 2.34 -4.52 7.44
CA VAL A 159 2.08 -3.76 8.66
C VAL A 159 0.59 -3.39 8.84
N GLY A 160 -0.25 -3.63 7.80
CA GLY A 160 -1.65 -3.20 7.80
C GLY A 160 -1.82 -1.70 7.56
N LEU A 161 -0.88 -1.05 6.90
CA LEU A 161 -0.94 0.38 6.55
C LEU A 161 -1.27 0.63 5.08
N GLY A 162 -1.08 -0.36 4.20
CA GLY A 162 -1.17 -0.17 2.76
C GLY A 162 -2.49 0.43 2.29
N LEU A 163 -3.63 -0.17 2.65
CA LEU A 163 -4.95 0.34 2.26
C LEU A 163 -5.32 1.64 2.96
N ALA A 164 -4.90 1.86 4.20
CA ALA A 164 -5.09 3.15 4.88
C ALA A 164 -4.36 4.29 4.16
N ILE A 165 -3.14 4.05 3.70
CA ILE A 165 -2.35 4.99 2.88
C ILE A 165 -3.07 5.26 1.54
N VAL A 166 -3.59 4.21 0.91
CA VAL A 166 -4.34 4.33 -0.35
C VAL A 166 -5.56 5.22 -0.17
N GLU A 167 -6.38 4.96 0.86
CA GLU A 167 -7.58 5.74 1.15
C GLU A 167 -7.24 7.23 1.37
N ASP A 168 -6.23 7.52 2.17
CA ASP A 168 -5.83 8.89 2.47
C ASP A 168 -5.29 9.63 1.23
N ILE A 169 -4.49 8.97 0.39
CA ILE A 169 -4.00 9.54 -0.86
C ILE A 169 -5.17 9.85 -1.79
N ILE A 170 -6.10 8.93 -1.98
CA ILE A 170 -7.24 9.12 -2.89
C ILE A 170 -8.18 10.22 -2.38
N ASN A 171 -8.51 10.22 -1.09
CA ASN A 171 -9.30 11.27 -0.47
C ASN A 171 -8.66 12.65 -0.63
N SER A 172 -7.34 12.75 -0.45
CA SER A 172 -6.60 14.01 -0.62
C SER A 172 -6.49 14.49 -2.08
N HIS A 173 -6.85 13.64 -3.06
CA HIS A 173 -7.04 14.01 -4.46
C HIS A 173 -8.51 14.28 -4.82
N GLY A 174 -9.43 14.28 -3.84
CA GLY A 174 -10.87 14.45 -4.05
C GLY A 174 -11.54 13.23 -4.69
N GLY A 175 -10.86 12.10 -4.71
CA GLY A 175 -11.34 10.85 -5.26
C GLY A 175 -12.06 9.97 -4.24
N ASN A 176 -12.51 8.80 -4.70
CA ASN A 176 -13.15 7.78 -3.88
C ASN A 176 -12.54 6.40 -4.16
N ILE A 177 -12.59 5.53 -3.14
CA ILE A 177 -12.15 4.13 -3.26
C ILE A 177 -13.30 3.19 -2.91
N HIS A 178 -13.49 2.14 -3.70
CA HIS A 178 -14.49 1.09 -3.48
C HIS A 178 -13.84 -0.29 -3.61
N LEU A 179 -14.26 -1.20 -2.73
CA LEU A 179 -13.89 -2.61 -2.78
C LEU A 179 -15.05 -3.43 -3.35
N GLY A 180 -14.74 -4.52 -4.03
CA GLY A 180 -15.71 -5.41 -4.62
C GLY A 180 -15.10 -6.78 -4.97
N LYS A 181 -15.89 -7.63 -5.61
CA LYS A 181 -15.41 -8.93 -6.12
C LYS A 181 -14.65 -8.73 -7.43
N SER A 182 -13.47 -9.29 -7.49
CA SER A 182 -12.63 -9.29 -8.69
C SER A 182 -13.20 -10.23 -9.76
N LYS A 183 -13.05 -9.87 -11.03
CA LYS A 183 -13.28 -10.79 -12.14
C LYS A 183 -12.28 -11.94 -12.21
N LEU A 184 -11.18 -11.86 -11.45
CA LEU A 184 -10.21 -12.93 -11.23
C LEU A 184 -10.51 -13.76 -9.97
N ASN A 185 -11.70 -13.61 -9.37
CA ASN A 185 -12.20 -14.27 -8.17
C ASN A 185 -11.62 -13.80 -6.83
N GLY A 186 -10.74 -12.81 -6.80
CA GLY A 186 -10.19 -12.20 -5.59
C GLY A 186 -10.84 -10.87 -5.22
N LEU A 187 -10.00 -9.89 -4.86
CA LEU A 187 -10.42 -8.54 -4.52
C LEU A 187 -10.38 -7.61 -5.75
N GLN A 188 -11.42 -6.82 -5.89
CA GLN A 188 -11.43 -5.64 -6.75
C GLN A 188 -11.21 -4.39 -5.89
N VAL A 189 -10.26 -3.54 -6.29
CA VAL A 189 -10.08 -2.19 -5.76
C VAL A 189 -10.35 -1.20 -6.88
N LYS A 190 -11.41 -0.41 -6.75
CA LYS A 190 -11.78 0.63 -7.74
C LYS A 190 -11.52 2.01 -7.16
N ILE A 191 -10.67 2.78 -7.82
CA ILE A 191 -10.37 4.18 -7.54
C ILE A 191 -11.13 5.04 -8.55
N SER A 192 -11.74 6.12 -8.09
CA SER A 192 -12.38 7.15 -8.94
C SER A 192 -11.76 8.50 -8.62
N LEU A 193 -11.16 9.13 -9.63
CA LEU A 193 -10.54 10.46 -9.60
C LEU A 193 -11.30 11.43 -10.47
#